data_1ed104a1f1e4b3558a13519cdcbcf8ef
#
_entry.id   1ed104a1f1e4b3558a13519cdcbcf8ef
#
_cell.length_a   1.000
_cell.length_b   1.000
_cell.length_c   1.000
_cell.angle_alpha   90.00
_cell.angle_beta   90.00
_cell.angle_gamma   90.00
#
_symmetry.space_group_name_H-M   'P 1'
#
loop_
_entity.id
_entity.type
_entity.pdbx_description
1 polymer ?
#
loop_
_entity_poly.entity_id
_entity_poly.type
_entity_poly.pdbx_seq_one_letter_code
_entity_poly.pdbx_strand_id
1 'polypeptide(L)'
;MKRSLVTRLIILFSFFASLTVLAQNVEMEEIVIKGKVLQSDQVNALKIPTPIINVPQSLSIVTDEEILKKGMKSIGDIIRYTPGVNTSQGEGHRDAVVFRGVRSTADFFQDGARDDVQYYRSLYNIEQVEILRGPNALLFGRGGTGGALNRVTKKPRLGVDSRKASIGVDTFGAFDIEADLNMDMGDDMAFRLNLHSDSLKNHRDFYDGDRLGFNPTLRTKLSSATTLDLSYEYIDHERFIDRGLSLIHISEPTRR
;
A
#
# COMPACT_ATOMS: atom_id res chain seq x y z
N MET A 1 -41.57 -31.47 6.21
CA MET A 1 -40.53 -30.41 6.31
C MET A 1 -39.05 -30.91 6.31
N LYS A 2 -38.75 -32.20 6.45
CA LYS A 2 -37.35 -32.73 6.48
C LYS A 2 -36.72 -33.01 5.08
N ARG A 3 -37.52 -33.12 4.02
CA ARG A 3 -36.97 -33.40 2.66
C ARG A 3 -36.32 -32.21 1.93
N SER A 4 -36.62 -30.99 2.31
CA SER A 4 -36.05 -29.77 1.69
C SER A 4 -34.58 -29.50 2.10
N LEU A 5 -34.19 -29.90 3.28
CA LEU A 5 -32.84 -29.66 3.79
C LEU A 5 -31.80 -30.59 3.13
N VAL A 6 -32.16 -31.86 2.95
CA VAL A 6 -31.30 -32.86 2.30
C VAL A 6 -31.06 -32.51 0.83
N THR A 7 -32.11 -32.04 0.13
CA THR A 7 -31.98 -31.64 -1.28
C THR A 7 -31.12 -30.41 -1.45
N ARG A 8 -31.16 -29.44 -0.53
CA ARG A 8 -30.30 -28.26 -0.55
C ARG A 8 -28.85 -28.60 -0.22
N LEU A 9 -28.63 -29.54 0.67
CA LEU A 9 -27.28 -30.03 1.02
C LEU A 9 -26.62 -30.76 -0.15
N ILE A 10 -27.37 -31.56 -0.90
CA ILE A 10 -26.86 -32.30 -2.08
C ILE A 10 -26.52 -31.32 -3.22
N ILE A 11 -27.32 -30.28 -3.43
CA ILE A 11 -27.03 -29.23 -4.45
C ILE A 11 -25.79 -28.44 -4.06
N LEU A 12 -25.60 -28.11 -2.79
CA LEU A 12 -24.40 -27.43 -2.30
C LEU A 12 -23.15 -28.31 -2.45
N PHE A 13 -23.25 -29.59 -2.18
CA PHE A 13 -22.14 -30.53 -2.30
C PHE A 13 -21.78 -30.83 -3.77
N SER A 14 -22.75 -30.88 -4.69
CA SER A 14 -22.48 -31.03 -6.12
C SER A 14 -21.86 -29.77 -6.74
N PHE A 15 -22.15 -28.58 -6.22
CA PHE A 15 -21.51 -27.33 -6.65
C PHE A 15 -20.04 -27.26 -6.18
N PHE A 16 -19.74 -27.78 -4.99
CA PHE A 16 -18.37 -27.86 -4.47
C PHE A 16 -17.53 -28.94 -5.19
N ALA A 17 -18.13 -30.06 -5.59
CA ALA A 17 -17.45 -31.11 -6.35
C ALA A 17 -17.08 -30.69 -7.78
N SER A 18 -17.82 -29.75 -8.39
CA SER A 18 -17.48 -29.21 -9.70
C SER A 18 -16.35 -28.16 -9.67
N LEU A 19 -16.03 -27.60 -8.52
CA LEU A 19 -14.88 -26.70 -8.37
C LEU A 19 -13.53 -27.43 -8.30
N THR A 20 -13.52 -28.70 -7.90
CA THR A 20 -12.28 -29.49 -7.82
C THR A 20 -11.77 -30.01 -9.16
N VAL A 21 -12.61 -30.00 -10.21
CA VAL A 21 -12.22 -30.47 -11.55
C VAL A 21 -11.47 -29.39 -12.36
N LEU A 22 -11.56 -28.11 -11.96
CA LEU A 22 -10.85 -27.00 -12.63
C LEU A 22 -9.43 -26.78 -12.10
N ALA A 23 -8.97 -27.56 -11.14
CA ALA A 23 -7.61 -27.48 -10.57
C ALA A 23 -6.61 -28.47 -11.20
N GLN A 24 -6.88 -29.01 -12.39
CA GLN A 24 -5.96 -29.90 -13.07
C GLN A 24 -5.12 -29.16 -14.10
N ASN A 25 -3.81 -29.23 -13.84
CA ASN A 25 -2.72 -28.90 -14.75
C ASN A 25 -2.53 -27.42 -15.10
N VAL A 26 -2.10 -26.63 -14.13
CA VAL A 26 -1.16 -25.56 -14.40
C VAL A 26 0.24 -26.19 -14.28
N GLU A 27 0.82 -26.68 -15.38
CA GLU A 27 2.27 -26.79 -15.47
C GLU A 27 2.81 -25.39 -15.18
N MET A 28 3.44 -25.23 -14.02
CA MET A 28 4.21 -24.02 -13.76
C MET A 28 5.43 -24.11 -14.69
N GLU A 29 5.34 -23.42 -15.84
CA GLU A 29 6.55 -23.08 -16.58
C GLU A 29 7.48 -22.37 -15.61
N GLU A 30 8.64 -22.94 -15.43
CA GLU A 30 9.73 -22.34 -14.67
C GLU A 30 10.04 -20.98 -15.32
N ILE A 31 9.51 -19.90 -14.76
CA ILE A 31 9.84 -18.56 -15.22
C ILE A 31 11.28 -18.32 -14.81
N VAL A 32 12.20 -18.64 -15.71
CA VAL A 32 13.59 -18.20 -15.59
C VAL A 32 13.61 -16.69 -15.65
N ILE A 33 13.59 -16.04 -14.50
CA ILE A 33 13.76 -14.60 -14.38
C ILE A 33 15.22 -14.28 -14.73
N LYS A 34 15.49 -14.11 -16.01
CA LYS A 34 16.75 -13.54 -16.46
C LYS A 34 16.82 -12.11 -15.90
N GLY A 35 17.68 -11.94 -14.90
CA GLY A 35 18.19 -10.64 -14.45
C GLY A 35 17.18 -9.51 -14.42
N LYS A 36 16.08 -9.66 -13.64
CA LYS A 36 15.26 -8.53 -13.32
C LYS A 36 16.09 -7.63 -12.41
N VAL A 37 16.56 -6.50 -12.95
CA VAL A 37 16.97 -5.38 -12.08
C VAL A 37 15.74 -5.13 -11.19
N LEU A 38 15.82 -5.51 -9.95
CA LEU A 38 14.73 -5.30 -9.00
C LEU A 38 14.46 -3.81 -9.03
N GLN A 39 13.20 -3.39 -9.12
CA GLN A 39 12.84 -1.97 -8.98
C GLN A 39 13.37 -1.41 -7.65
N SER A 40 13.54 -2.28 -6.65
CA SER A 40 14.21 -2.01 -5.38
C SER A 40 15.68 -1.58 -5.48
N ASP A 41 16.33 -1.75 -6.64
CA ASP A 41 17.71 -1.32 -6.85
C ASP A 41 17.82 0.15 -7.25
N GLN A 42 16.70 0.83 -7.42
CA GLN A 42 16.62 2.24 -7.79
C GLN A 42 15.79 3.05 -6.80
N VAL A 43 16.25 4.27 -6.55
CA VAL A 43 15.53 5.27 -5.75
C VAL A 43 14.82 6.24 -6.69
N ASN A 44 13.50 6.36 -6.53
CA ASN A 44 12.65 7.24 -7.34
C ASN A 44 12.42 8.61 -6.67
N ALA A 45 12.62 8.69 -5.35
CA ALA A 45 12.50 9.93 -4.59
C ALA A 45 13.41 11.06 -5.10
N LEU A 46 14.52 10.73 -5.72
CA LEU A 46 15.48 11.71 -6.25
C LEU A 46 15.02 12.38 -7.58
N LYS A 47 13.77 12.17 -7.99
CA LYS A 47 13.16 12.68 -9.25
C LYS A 47 13.75 12.08 -10.54
N ILE A 48 14.87 11.41 -10.45
CA ILE A 48 15.48 10.62 -11.51
C ILE A 48 15.78 9.25 -10.90
N PRO A 49 15.33 8.14 -11.51
CA PRO A 49 15.66 6.82 -11.04
C PRO A 49 17.18 6.66 -10.91
N THR A 50 17.64 6.52 -9.69
CA THR A 50 19.08 6.47 -9.37
C THR A 50 19.40 5.14 -8.72
N PRO A 51 20.40 4.38 -9.23
CA PRO A 51 20.85 3.16 -8.57
C PRO A 51 21.21 3.43 -7.11
N ILE A 52 20.81 2.55 -6.20
CA ILE A 52 21.02 2.71 -4.74
C ILE A 52 22.49 2.96 -4.41
N ILE A 53 23.39 2.27 -5.11
CA ILE A 53 24.85 2.38 -4.90
C ILE A 53 25.38 3.80 -5.12
N ASN A 54 24.68 4.61 -5.89
CA ASN A 54 25.05 6.00 -6.21
C ASN A 54 24.35 7.03 -5.29
N VAL A 55 23.56 6.57 -4.32
CA VAL A 55 22.83 7.46 -3.39
C VAL A 55 23.64 7.66 -2.12
N PRO A 56 24.26 8.83 -1.89
CA PRO A 56 25.12 9.08 -0.73
C PRO A 56 24.28 9.40 0.53
N GLN A 57 23.27 8.60 0.83
CA GLN A 57 22.35 8.82 1.94
C GLN A 57 21.98 7.51 2.64
N SER A 58 21.60 7.63 3.90
CA SER A 58 21.02 6.51 4.64
C SER A 58 19.58 6.24 4.12
N LEU A 59 19.42 5.15 3.40
CA LEU A 59 18.20 4.77 2.71
C LEU A 59 17.70 3.42 3.21
N SER A 60 16.39 3.26 3.27
CA SER A 60 15.70 1.95 3.34
C SER A 60 14.62 1.91 2.29
N ILE A 61 14.49 0.77 1.62
CA ILE A 61 13.41 0.50 0.67
C ILE A 61 12.63 -0.68 1.18
N VAL A 62 11.30 -0.55 1.20
CA VAL A 62 10.36 -1.63 1.54
C VAL A 62 9.48 -1.84 0.31
N THR A 63 9.56 -3.03 -0.27
CA THR A 63 8.85 -3.40 -1.51
C THR A 63 7.43 -3.87 -1.24
N ASP A 64 6.58 -3.90 -2.28
CA ASP A 64 5.22 -4.45 -2.24
C ASP A 64 5.21 -5.92 -1.78
N GLU A 65 6.21 -6.70 -2.21
CA GLU A 65 6.37 -8.09 -1.77
C GLU A 65 6.65 -8.19 -0.26
N GLU A 66 7.51 -7.33 0.26
CA GLU A 66 7.82 -7.29 1.70
C GLU A 66 6.61 -6.79 2.51
N ILE A 67 5.88 -5.79 2.00
CA ILE A 67 4.63 -5.29 2.59
C ILE A 67 3.62 -6.43 2.72
N LEU A 68 3.38 -7.15 1.63
CA LEU A 68 2.44 -8.28 1.60
C LEU A 68 2.91 -9.42 2.53
N LYS A 69 4.17 -9.82 2.44
CA LYS A 69 4.74 -10.94 3.21
C LYS A 69 4.70 -10.70 4.72
N LYS A 70 4.88 -9.46 5.15
CA LYS A 70 4.84 -9.07 6.57
C LYS A 70 3.46 -8.59 7.03
N GLY A 71 2.45 -8.57 6.16
CA GLY A 71 1.10 -8.11 6.47
C GLY A 71 1.04 -6.65 6.92
N MET A 72 1.87 -5.78 6.34
CA MET A 72 1.90 -4.37 6.69
C MET A 72 0.68 -3.66 6.08
N LYS A 73 -0.11 -2.95 6.90
CA LYS A 73 -1.35 -2.27 6.48
C LYS A 73 -1.28 -0.75 6.59
N SER A 74 -0.21 -0.23 7.19
CA SER A 74 -0.04 1.20 7.45
C SER A 74 1.41 1.65 7.31
N ILE A 75 1.61 2.95 7.15
CA ILE A 75 2.96 3.56 7.22
C ILE A 75 3.64 3.26 8.57
N GLY A 76 2.86 3.21 9.65
CA GLY A 76 3.36 2.84 10.98
C GLY A 76 4.00 1.45 11.02
N ASP A 77 3.43 0.47 10.31
CA ASP A 77 3.98 -0.88 10.24
C ASP A 77 5.31 -0.93 9.50
N ILE A 78 5.41 -0.19 8.39
CA ILE A 78 6.65 -0.06 7.62
C ILE A 78 7.76 0.57 8.47
N ILE A 79 7.45 1.67 9.15
CA ILE A 79 8.40 2.43 9.96
C ILE A 79 8.94 1.59 11.13
N ARG A 80 8.13 0.71 11.71
CA ARG A 80 8.51 -0.16 12.83
C ARG A 80 9.78 -0.98 12.56
N TYR A 81 10.03 -1.31 11.30
CA TYR A 81 11.22 -2.05 10.86
C TYR A 81 12.36 -1.16 10.37
N THR A 82 12.21 0.17 10.46
CA THR A 82 13.20 1.12 9.93
C THR A 82 14.00 1.78 11.06
N PRO A 83 15.31 1.50 11.20
CA PRO A 83 16.13 2.10 12.26
C PRO A 83 16.21 3.63 12.15
N GLY A 84 16.11 4.32 13.29
CA GLY A 84 16.21 5.79 13.35
C GLY A 84 14.97 6.53 12.91
N VAL A 85 13.86 5.81 12.68
CA VAL A 85 12.55 6.38 12.36
C VAL A 85 11.54 5.83 13.36
N ASN A 86 10.63 6.68 13.82
CA ASN A 86 9.53 6.30 14.70
C ASN A 86 8.23 6.88 14.16
N THR A 87 7.11 6.35 14.61
CA THR A 87 5.78 6.82 14.24
C THR A 87 5.11 7.53 15.40
N SER A 88 4.27 8.48 15.06
CA SER A 88 3.33 9.11 15.98
C SER A 88 1.94 9.07 15.36
N GLN A 89 0.92 8.82 16.15
CA GLN A 89 -0.45 8.71 15.63
C GLN A 89 -1.08 10.03 15.18
N GLY A 90 -0.36 11.16 15.35
CA GLY A 90 -0.83 12.45 14.86
C GLY A 90 -2.24 12.82 15.30
N GLU A 91 -2.58 12.59 16.57
CA GLU A 91 -3.92 12.79 17.14
C GLU A 91 -4.97 11.77 16.64
N GLY A 92 -4.55 10.62 16.11
CA GLY A 92 -5.43 9.53 15.72
C GLY A 92 -6.14 9.68 14.37
N HIS A 93 -5.78 10.69 13.57
CA HIS A 93 -6.44 10.92 12.28
C HIS A 93 -5.48 10.98 11.08
N ARG A 94 -4.18 10.80 11.30
CA ARG A 94 -3.15 10.94 10.26
C ARG A 94 -1.91 10.13 10.57
N ASP A 95 -1.14 9.84 9.52
CA ASP A 95 0.24 9.41 9.67
C ASP A 95 1.13 10.56 10.14
N ALA A 96 2.09 10.26 11.00
CA ALA A 96 3.13 11.19 11.40
C ALA A 96 4.43 10.43 11.63
N VAL A 97 5.51 10.91 11.05
CA VAL A 97 6.84 10.29 11.09
C VAL A 97 7.76 11.13 11.96
N VAL A 98 8.61 10.46 12.74
CA VAL A 98 9.61 11.09 13.56
C VAL A 98 10.98 10.58 13.12
N PHE A 99 11.74 11.39 12.40
CA PHE A 99 13.09 11.07 11.94
C PHE A 99 14.10 11.56 12.96
N ARG A 100 14.85 10.64 13.60
CA ARG A 100 15.90 10.96 14.56
C ARG A 100 15.50 12.00 15.61
N GLY A 101 14.25 11.92 16.10
CA GLY A 101 13.69 12.84 17.08
C GLY A 101 13.00 14.08 16.48
N VAL A 102 13.14 14.35 15.20
CA VAL A 102 12.45 15.45 14.52
C VAL A 102 11.08 14.97 14.03
N ARG A 103 10.01 15.50 14.61
CA ARG A 103 8.64 15.22 14.19
C ARG A 103 8.23 16.17 13.06
N SER A 104 7.75 15.62 11.96
CA SER A 104 7.23 16.39 10.83
C SER A 104 6.04 15.67 10.18
N THR A 105 5.12 16.45 9.65
CA THR A 105 4.02 15.98 8.79
C THR A 105 4.21 16.40 7.34
N ALA A 106 5.29 17.14 7.05
CA ALA A 106 5.62 17.67 5.72
C ALA A 106 6.64 16.81 4.96
N ASP A 107 7.01 15.64 5.51
CA ASP A 107 8.06 14.79 4.98
C ASP A 107 7.52 13.59 4.18
N PHE A 108 6.25 13.66 3.77
CA PHE A 108 5.63 12.67 2.91
C PHE A 108 5.66 13.11 1.45
N PHE A 109 5.98 12.13 0.59
CA PHE A 109 6.02 12.30 -0.87
C PHE A 109 5.33 11.11 -1.54
N GLN A 110 4.81 11.35 -2.74
CA GLN A 110 4.29 10.33 -3.64
C GLN A 110 4.90 10.57 -5.03
N ASP A 111 5.61 9.59 -5.56
CA ASP A 111 6.35 9.68 -6.83
C ASP A 111 7.25 10.94 -6.91
N GLY A 112 7.87 11.32 -5.79
CA GLY A 112 8.71 12.51 -5.68
C GLY A 112 7.97 13.84 -5.57
N ALA A 113 6.64 13.85 -5.69
CA ALA A 113 5.81 15.02 -5.43
C ALA A 113 5.42 15.08 -3.94
N ARG A 114 5.33 16.29 -3.40
CA ARG A 114 4.97 16.49 -2.00
C ARG A 114 3.52 16.08 -1.74
N ASP A 115 3.33 15.32 -0.66
CA ASP A 115 2.04 14.90 -0.14
C ASP A 115 1.98 15.23 1.37
N ASP A 116 1.79 16.51 1.70
CA ASP A 116 1.74 17.01 3.08
C ASP A 116 0.31 17.11 3.65
N VAL A 117 -0.67 16.59 2.96
CA VAL A 117 -2.04 16.47 3.45
C VAL A 117 -2.10 15.49 4.63
N GLN A 118 -2.91 15.82 5.62
CA GLN A 118 -3.00 15.05 6.86
C GLN A 118 -4.10 13.98 6.76
N TYR A 119 -3.71 12.74 6.46
CA TYR A 119 -4.58 11.58 6.37
C TYR A 119 -3.80 10.28 6.62
N TYR A 120 -4.49 9.16 6.74
CA TYR A 120 -3.87 7.84 6.76
C TYR A 120 -3.69 7.33 5.33
N ARG A 121 -2.44 7.03 4.98
CA ARG A 121 -2.03 6.62 3.65
C ARG A 121 -2.21 5.13 3.45
N SER A 122 -2.96 4.76 2.43
CA SER A 122 -3.11 3.36 2.01
C SER A 122 -1.87 2.86 1.28
N LEU A 123 -1.67 1.54 1.29
CA LEU A 123 -0.51 0.89 0.67
C LEU A 123 -0.88 0.02 -0.54
N TYR A 124 -2.16 -0.12 -0.89
CA TYR A 124 -2.67 -1.04 -1.90
C TYR A 124 -2.12 -0.80 -3.31
N ASN A 125 -1.85 0.46 -3.66
CA ASN A 125 -1.34 0.88 -4.96
C ASN A 125 0.15 1.22 -4.95
N ILE A 126 0.89 0.79 -3.93
CA ILE A 126 2.30 1.13 -3.74
C ILE A 126 3.19 -0.01 -4.20
N GLU A 127 4.17 0.30 -5.05
CA GLU A 127 5.21 -0.60 -5.52
C GLU A 127 6.35 -0.72 -4.51
N GLN A 128 6.75 0.42 -3.91
CA GLN A 128 7.75 0.48 -2.85
C GLN A 128 7.61 1.75 -2.01
N VAL A 129 8.10 1.69 -0.79
CA VAL A 129 8.26 2.84 0.10
C VAL A 129 9.73 3.09 0.33
N GLU A 130 10.18 4.30 0.02
CA GLU A 130 11.55 4.75 0.14
C GLU A 130 11.68 5.67 1.36
N ILE A 131 12.57 5.36 2.28
CA ILE A 131 12.77 6.10 3.52
C ILE A 131 14.20 6.65 3.53
N LEU A 132 14.32 7.94 3.26
CA LEU A 132 15.59 8.66 3.24
C LEU A 132 15.79 9.34 4.59
N ARG A 133 16.87 9.05 5.27
CA ARG A 133 17.18 9.61 6.61
C ARG A 133 18.28 10.65 6.51
N GLY A 134 18.04 11.81 7.09
CA GLY A 134 18.95 12.94 7.11
C GLY A 134 18.39 14.16 6.37
N PRO A 135 19.15 15.25 6.27
CA PRO A 135 18.67 16.48 5.65
C PRO A 135 18.51 16.31 4.14
N ASN A 136 17.29 16.48 3.65
CA ASN A 136 16.91 16.30 2.26
C ASN A 136 16.29 17.58 1.64
N ALA A 137 16.39 18.71 2.33
CA ALA A 137 15.74 19.95 1.92
C ALA A 137 16.20 20.47 0.54
N LEU A 138 17.43 20.13 0.12
CA LEU A 138 17.94 20.50 -1.19
C LEU A 138 17.16 19.85 -2.34
N LEU A 139 16.72 18.59 -2.15
CA LEU A 139 16.01 17.82 -3.16
C LEU A 139 14.49 18.00 -3.06
N PHE A 140 13.99 18.12 -1.83
CA PHE A 140 12.56 18.08 -1.54
C PHE A 140 11.97 19.44 -1.14
N GLY A 141 12.82 20.47 -0.96
CA GLY A 141 12.40 21.81 -0.55
C GLY A 141 12.03 21.87 0.94
N ARG A 142 11.05 22.69 1.30
CA ARG A 142 10.59 22.89 2.68
C ARG A 142 10.19 21.54 3.32
N GLY A 143 10.60 21.29 4.53
CA GLY A 143 10.52 19.99 5.20
C GLY A 143 11.78 19.17 4.94
N GLY A 144 11.78 17.88 5.24
CA GLY A 144 12.92 17.00 5.01
C GLY A 144 14.14 17.28 5.89
N THR A 145 13.95 17.93 7.03
CA THR A 145 15.05 18.23 7.96
C THR A 145 15.59 16.98 8.64
N GLY A 146 14.71 16.03 8.96
CA GLY A 146 15.06 14.74 9.56
C GLY A 146 15.14 13.60 8.56
N GLY A 147 14.40 13.70 7.47
CA GLY A 147 14.27 12.67 6.45
C GLY A 147 13.12 12.93 5.50
N ALA A 148 12.86 11.98 4.60
CA ALA A 148 11.72 11.96 3.69
C ALA A 148 11.21 10.53 3.53
N LEU A 149 9.89 10.36 3.44
CA LEU A 149 9.23 9.12 3.12
C LEU A 149 8.52 9.29 1.77
N ASN A 150 8.98 8.58 0.75
CA ASN A 150 8.41 8.59 -0.59
C ASN A 150 7.68 7.28 -0.88
N ARG A 151 6.43 7.37 -1.28
CA ARG A 151 5.64 6.25 -1.77
C ARG A 151 5.74 6.23 -3.28
N VAL A 152 6.18 5.13 -3.84
CA VAL A 152 6.25 4.92 -5.29
C VAL A 152 5.03 4.14 -5.71
N THR A 153 4.20 4.71 -6.57
CA THR A 153 2.97 4.08 -7.02
C THR A 153 3.24 2.99 -8.07
N LYS A 154 2.38 1.98 -8.09
CA LYS A 154 2.38 0.93 -9.09
C LYS A 154 2.04 1.50 -10.47
N LYS A 155 2.95 1.35 -11.43
CA LYS A 155 2.77 1.80 -12.82
C LYS A 155 2.48 0.62 -13.75
N PRO A 156 1.74 0.84 -14.86
CA PRO A 156 1.54 -0.19 -15.87
C PRO A 156 2.87 -0.67 -16.45
N ARG A 157 2.96 -1.98 -16.71
CA ARG A 157 4.12 -2.64 -17.29
C ARG A 157 3.77 -3.13 -18.68
N LEU A 158 4.48 -2.65 -19.68
CA LEU A 158 4.36 -3.09 -21.08
C LEU A 158 4.88 -4.52 -21.23
N GLY A 159 4.23 -5.30 -22.06
CA GLY A 159 4.61 -6.68 -22.34
C GLY A 159 4.37 -7.66 -21.20
N VAL A 160 3.57 -7.29 -20.20
CA VAL A 160 3.28 -8.12 -19.02
C VAL A 160 1.79 -8.13 -18.72
N ASP A 161 1.20 -9.31 -18.72
CA ASP A 161 -0.12 -9.55 -18.13
C ASP A 161 0.04 -10.13 -16.73
N SER A 162 -0.52 -9.48 -15.73
CA SER A 162 -0.52 -10.01 -14.36
C SER A 162 -1.81 -9.71 -13.63
N ARG A 163 -2.28 -10.68 -12.88
CA ARG A 163 -3.49 -10.56 -12.08
C ARG A 163 -3.20 -11.09 -10.67
N LYS A 164 -3.27 -10.23 -9.71
CA LYS A 164 -3.09 -10.58 -8.30
C LYS A 164 -4.34 -10.20 -7.54
N ALA A 165 -4.76 -11.04 -6.62
CA ALA A 165 -5.81 -10.73 -5.66
C ALA A 165 -5.40 -11.26 -4.30
N SER A 166 -5.71 -10.54 -3.24
CA SER A 166 -5.50 -10.97 -1.87
C SER A 166 -6.75 -10.72 -1.04
N ILE A 167 -6.94 -11.59 -0.05
CA ILE A 167 -8.00 -11.47 0.95
C ILE A 167 -7.33 -11.65 2.30
N GLY A 168 -7.54 -10.69 3.18
CA GLY A 168 -7.07 -10.72 4.55
C GLY A 168 -8.22 -10.78 5.54
N VAL A 169 -8.01 -11.50 6.63
CA VAL A 169 -8.91 -11.51 7.79
C VAL A 169 -8.06 -11.55 9.05
N ASP A 170 -8.51 -10.92 10.12
CA ASP A 170 -7.84 -10.98 11.39
C ASP A 170 -8.76 -11.52 12.52
N THR A 171 -8.18 -11.71 13.69
CA THR A 171 -8.90 -12.26 14.86
C THR A 171 -9.87 -11.23 15.50
N PHE A 172 -9.80 -9.97 15.11
CA PHE A 172 -10.70 -8.91 15.59
C PHE A 172 -11.90 -8.74 14.67
N GLY A 173 -11.94 -9.48 13.53
CA GLY A 173 -12.98 -9.42 12.52
C GLY A 173 -12.78 -8.31 11.50
N ALA A 174 -11.58 -7.75 11.37
CA ALA A 174 -11.22 -6.95 10.22
C ALA A 174 -11.12 -7.82 8.97
N PHE A 175 -11.50 -7.25 7.84
CA PHE A 175 -11.50 -7.92 6.54
C PHE A 175 -10.94 -6.98 5.49
N ASP A 176 -10.08 -7.47 4.63
CA ASP A 176 -9.58 -6.72 3.48
C ASP A 176 -9.58 -7.56 2.20
N ILE A 177 -9.81 -6.89 1.09
CA ILE A 177 -9.69 -7.43 -0.26
C ILE A 177 -8.93 -6.44 -1.13
N GLU A 178 -7.95 -6.94 -1.86
CA GLU A 178 -7.16 -6.14 -2.79
C GLU A 178 -7.07 -6.87 -4.14
N ALA A 179 -7.04 -6.08 -5.22
CA ALA A 179 -6.78 -6.59 -6.56
C ALA A 179 -5.79 -5.67 -7.29
N ASP A 180 -4.85 -6.28 -8.00
CA ASP A 180 -3.84 -5.62 -8.83
C ASP A 180 -3.82 -6.30 -10.20
N LEU A 181 -4.34 -5.61 -11.20
CA LEU A 181 -4.54 -6.13 -12.55
C LEU A 181 -3.70 -5.29 -13.51
N ASN A 182 -2.66 -5.88 -14.10
CA ASN A 182 -1.89 -5.27 -15.18
C ASN A 182 -2.25 -5.96 -16.49
N MET A 183 -2.70 -5.20 -17.44
CA MET A 183 -3.12 -5.65 -18.76
C MET A 183 -2.23 -5.01 -19.82
N ASP A 184 -1.58 -5.85 -20.59
CA ASP A 184 -0.86 -5.42 -21.78
C ASP A 184 -1.86 -5.16 -22.92
N MET A 185 -1.78 -3.99 -23.53
CA MET A 185 -2.67 -3.58 -24.62
C MET A 185 -1.92 -3.43 -25.96
N GLY A 186 -0.81 -4.15 -26.09
CA GLY A 186 0.07 -4.12 -27.24
C GLY A 186 1.43 -3.47 -26.96
N ASP A 187 2.26 -3.32 -27.99
CA ASP A 187 3.67 -2.94 -27.86
C ASP A 187 3.90 -1.58 -27.19
N ASP A 188 2.92 -0.68 -27.28
CA ASP A 188 3.08 0.71 -26.86
C ASP A 188 2.13 1.14 -25.73
N MET A 189 1.24 0.26 -25.27
CA MET A 189 0.23 0.63 -24.29
C MET A 189 0.00 -0.47 -23.24
N ALA A 190 -0.14 -0.08 -21.99
CA ALA A 190 -0.54 -0.95 -20.90
C ALA A 190 -1.46 -0.22 -19.90
N PHE A 191 -2.40 -0.95 -19.34
CA PHE A 191 -3.31 -0.48 -18.31
C PHE A 191 -3.13 -1.26 -17.03
N ARG A 192 -3.16 -0.58 -15.88
CA ARG A 192 -3.13 -1.23 -14.57
C ARG A 192 -4.24 -0.69 -13.70
N LEU A 193 -4.94 -1.60 -13.02
CA LEU A 193 -6.01 -1.28 -12.10
C LEU A 193 -5.68 -1.85 -10.73
N ASN A 194 -5.61 -0.98 -9.73
CA ASN A 194 -5.53 -1.37 -8.33
C ASN A 194 -6.86 -1.07 -7.65
N LEU A 195 -7.37 -2.06 -6.92
CA LEU A 195 -8.62 -1.97 -6.14
C LEU A 195 -8.32 -2.38 -4.71
N HIS A 196 -8.99 -1.75 -3.77
CA HIS A 196 -8.90 -2.07 -2.35
C HIS A 196 -10.22 -1.78 -1.65
N SER A 197 -10.63 -2.70 -0.78
CA SER A 197 -11.74 -2.47 0.15
C SER A 197 -11.42 -3.17 1.45
N ASP A 198 -11.55 -2.49 2.58
CA ASP A 198 -11.40 -3.11 3.88
C ASP A 198 -12.39 -2.58 4.91
N SER A 199 -12.61 -3.40 5.94
CA SER A 199 -13.32 -3.03 7.16
C SER A 199 -12.32 -3.06 8.30
N LEU A 200 -12.13 -1.92 8.96
CA LEU A 200 -11.13 -1.71 10.00
C LEU A 200 -11.67 -2.14 11.36
N LYS A 201 -10.97 -3.03 12.04
CA LYS A 201 -11.22 -3.39 13.43
C LYS A 201 -9.91 -3.63 14.16
N ASN A 202 -9.89 -3.54 15.47
CA ASN A 202 -8.76 -3.91 16.31
C ASN A 202 -9.23 -4.35 17.71
N HIS A 203 -8.31 -4.42 18.66
CA HIS A 203 -8.58 -4.83 20.06
C HIS A 203 -9.43 -3.83 20.87
N ARG A 204 -9.82 -2.68 20.31
CA ARG A 204 -10.62 -1.65 20.98
C ARG A 204 -12.07 -1.74 20.54
N ASP A 205 -13.02 -1.70 21.47
CA ASP A 205 -14.44 -1.94 21.22
C ASP A 205 -15.09 -0.94 20.26
N PHE A 206 -14.62 0.30 20.25
CA PHE A 206 -15.20 1.39 19.43
C PHE A 206 -14.34 1.75 18.20
N TYR A 207 -13.32 0.94 17.87
CA TYR A 207 -12.51 1.19 16.70
C TYR A 207 -13.08 0.44 15.52
N ASP A 208 -13.65 1.17 14.59
CA ASP A 208 -14.21 0.68 13.35
C ASP A 208 -14.00 1.69 12.21
N GLY A 209 -14.26 1.27 11.00
CA GLY A 209 -14.20 2.08 9.80
C GLY A 209 -14.11 1.23 8.55
N ASP A 210 -14.33 1.88 7.43
CA ASP A 210 -14.27 1.27 6.11
C ASP A 210 -13.38 2.09 5.18
N ARG A 211 -12.70 1.42 4.26
CA ARG A 211 -11.94 2.08 3.19
C ARG A 211 -12.28 1.47 1.85
N LEU A 212 -12.36 2.33 0.85
CA LEU A 212 -12.47 1.96 -0.55
C LEU A 212 -11.41 2.71 -1.35
N GLY A 213 -10.62 1.98 -2.12
CA GLY A 213 -9.59 2.54 -3.00
C GLY A 213 -9.76 2.06 -4.44
N PHE A 214 -9.61 2.98 -5.37
CA PHE A 214 -9.69 2.71 -6.81
C PHE A 214 -8.62 3.53 -7.52
N ASN A 215 -7.67 2.86 -8.19
CA ASN A 215 -6.57 3.53 -8.89
C ASN A 215 -6.33 2.91 -10.28
N PRO A 216 -7.00 3.41 -11.33
CA PRO A 216 -6.68 3.10 -12.72
C PRO A 216 -5.48 3.91 -13.18
N THR A 217 -4.57 3.26 -13.89
CA THR A 217 -3.38 3.87 -14.47
C THR A 217 -3.22 3.41 -15.92
N LEU A 218 -2.79 4.31 -16.80
CA LEU A 218 -2.52 4.04 -18.21
C LEU A 218 -1.12 4.52 -18.54
N ARG A 219 -0.36 3.67 -19.19
CA ARG A 219 0.92 4.01 -19.80
C ARG A 219 0.83 3.86 -21.30
N THR A 220 1.30 4.86 -22.03
CA THR A 220 1.42 4.78 -23.49
C THR A 220 2.72 5.42 -23.97
N LYS A 221 3.40 4.77 -24.90
CA LYS A 221 4.53 5.34 -25.62
C LYS A 221 3.99 6.19 -26.77
N LEU A 222 4.23 7.48 -26.73
CA LEU A 222 3.87 8.40 -27.80
C LEU A 222 4.93 8.43 -28.90
N SER A 223 6.19 8.12 -28.55
CA SER A 223 7.31 8.01 -29.47
C SER A 223 8.41 7.14 -28.83
N SER A 224 9.48 6.88 -29.57
CA SER A 224 10.66 6.16 -29.03
C SER A 224 11.31 6.85 -27.83
N ALA A 225 11.08 8.16 -27.65
CA ALA A 225 11.69 8.96 -26.58
C ALA A 225 10.66 9.49 -25.56
N THR A 226 9.35 9.31 -25.80
CA THR A 226 8.31 9.92 -24.98
C THR A 226 7.31 8.87 -24.50
N THR A 227 7.17 8.74 -23.19
CA THR A 227 6.15 7.90 -22.55
C THR A 227 5.22 8.79 -21.73
N LEU A 228 3.92 8.59 -21.86
CA LEU A 228 2.89 9.25 -21.09
C LEU A 228 2.32 8.26 -20.07
N ASP A 229 2.36 8.64 -18.80
CA ASP A 229 1.70 7.95 -17.70
C ASP A 229 0.52 8.80 -17.21
N LEU A 230 -0.68 8.24 -17.24
CA LEU A 230 -1.88 8.83 -16.66
C LEU A 230 -2.32 8.01 -15.47
N SER A 231 -2.59 8.65 -14.34
CA SER A 231 -3.07 8.01 -13.13
C SER A 231 -4.22 8.79 -12.54
N TYR A 232 -5.22 8.07 -12.06
CA TYR A 232 -6.29 8.63 -11.25
C TYR A 232 -6.41 7.80 -9.98
N GLU A 233 -6.57 8.45 -8.83
CA GLU A 233 -6.77 7.78 -7.56
C GLU A 233 -8.00 8.34 -6.87
N TYR A 234 -8.88 7.44 -6.44
CA TYR A 234 -10.00 7.74 -5.57
C TYR A 234 -9.87 6.90 -4.30
N ILE A 235 -9.94 7.57 -3.16
CA ILE A 235 -9.96 6.93 -1.85
C ILE A 235 -11.13 7.51 -1.07
N ASP A 236 -11.97 6.63 -0.57
CA ASP A 236 -12.96 6.93 0.45
C ASP A 236 -12.54 6.23 1.75
N HIS A 237 -12.47 6.97 2.86
CA HIS A 237 -11.96 6.46 4.11
C HIS A 237 -12.74 7.04 5.28
N GLU A 238 -13.65 6.27 5.81
CA GLU A 238 -14.38 6.56 7.04
C GLU A 238 -13.82 5.73 8.18
N ARG A 239 -13.57 6.34 9.33
CA ARG A 239 -13.08 5.63 10.51
C ARG A 239 -13.36 6.38 11.80
N PHE A 240 -13.49 5.63 12.87
CA PHE A 240 -13.49 6.20 14.21
C PHE A 240 -12.11 6.76 14.56
N ILE A 241 -12.06 8.03 15.03
CA ILE A 241 -10.82 8.69 15.42
C ILE A 241 -10.59 8.47 16.91
N ASP A 242 -9.60 7.65 17.24
CA ASP A 242 -9.17 7.41 18.61
C ASP A 242 -7.98 8.31 18.96
N ARG A 243 -8.24 9.35 19.72
CA ARG A 243 -7.20 10.29 20.18
C ARG A 243 -6.49 9.83 21.46
N GLY A 244 -6.92 8.72 22.04
CA GLY A 244 -6.45 8.26 23.34
C GLY A 244 -6.99 9.10 24.50
N LEU A 245 -6.45 8.87 25.67
CA LEU A 245 -6.80 9.62 26.90
C LEU A 245 -5.84 10.79 27.07
N SER A 246 -6.39 11.97 27.35
CA SER A 246 -5.61 13.13 27.77
C SER A 246 -5.54 13.20 29.31
N LEU A 247 -4.53 13.91 29.83
CA LEU A 247 -4.39 14.14 31.29
C LEU A 247 -5.61 14.83 31.88
N ILE A 248 -6.32 15.68 31.14
CA ILE A 248 -7.56 16.34 31.58
C ILE A 248 -8.63 15.30 31.89
N HIS A 249 -8.80 14.27 31.09
CA HIS A 249 -9.78 13.21 31.34
C HIS A 249 -9.43 12.34 32.56
N ILE A 250 -8.17 12.27 32.92
CA ILE A 250 -7.68 11.50 34.08
C ILE A 250 -7.75 12.33 35.35
N SER A 251 -7.31 13.60 35.29
CA SER A 251 -7.19 14.48 36.45
C SER A 251 -8.49 15.21 36.80
N GLU A 252 -9.37 15.46 35.85
CA GLU A 252 -10.65 16.15 36.04
C GLU A 252 -11.79 15.31 35.43
N PRO A 253 -12.23 14.22 36.10
CA PRO A 253 -13.38 13.48 35.62
C PRO A 253 -14.61 14.39 35.73
N THR A 254 -15.19 14.75 34.60
CA THR A 254 -16.46 15.49 34.56
C THR A 254 -17.50 14.72 35.34
N ARG A 255 -17.93 15.25 36.48
CA ARG A 255 -19.11 14.76 37.17
C ARG A 255 -20.31 14.96 36.26
N ARG A 256 -20.90 13.86 35.84
CA ARG A 256 -22.26 13.84 35.27
C ARG A 256 -23.27 13.89 36.38
#